data_7b96d06a7ff96ea5aacecb5a8993436e
#
_entry.id   7b96d06a7ff96ea5aacecb5a8993436e
#
_cell.length_a   1.000
_cell.length_b   1.000
_cell.length_c   1.000
_cell.angle_alpha   90.00
_cell.angle_beta   90.00
_cell.angle_gamma   90.00
#
_symmetry.space_group_name_H-M   'P 1'
#
loop_
_entity.id
_entity.type
_entity.pdbx_description
1 polymer ?
#
loop_
_entity_poly.entity_id
_entity_poly.type
_entity_poly.pdbx_seq_one_letter_code
_entity_poly.pdbx_strand_id
1 'polypeptide(L)'
;MEPHFIVQASGAMFDTIEPEGWTYVFGVFVTDQEGTPVEGLKKRSFSVWELTTIGERDIRLLTELNADFPTSKMPGIYRIQTTQVLGIQAPAPQEFVFAIRIGLGRGKTLRQGMTTVPISYFGKAQ
;
A
#
# COMPACT_ATOMS: atom_id res chain seq x y z
N MET A 1 -18.84 -8.15 10.61
CA MET A 1 -18.08 -9.31 10.12
C MET A 1 -16.62 -9.17 10.54
N GLU A 2 -16.08 -10.19 11.15
CA GLU A 2 -14.68 -10.18 11.53
C GLU A 2 -13.78 -10.36 10.33
N PRO A 3 -12.64 -9.66 10.28
CA PRO A 3 -11.69 -9.85 9.20
C PRO A 3 -11.09 -11.26 9.25
N HIS A 4 -10.82 -11.83 8.09
CA HIS A 4 -10.17 -13.14 7.97
C HIS A 4 -8.65 -13.01 8.10
N PHE A 5 -8.12 -11.86 7.70
CA PHE A 5 -6.69 -11.58 7.75
C PHE A 5 -6.39 -10.45 8.71
N ILE A 6 -5.28 -10.58 9.40
CA ILE A 6 -4.69 -9.48 10.17
C ILE A 6 -3.63 -8.87 9.28
N VAL A 7 -3.73 -7.57 9.03
CA VAL A 7 -2.85 -6.86 8.12
C VAL A 7 -2.10 -5.78 8.89
N GLN A 8 -0.78 -5.82 8.82
CA GLN A 8 0.08 -4.79 9.39
C GLN A 8 0.88 -4.20 8.24
N ALA A 9 1.00 -2.89 8.20
CA ALA A 9 1.70 -2.24 7.11
C ALA A 9 2.40 -0.98 7.55
N SER A 10 3.47 -0.67 6.86
CA SER A 10 4.17 0.60 6.97
C SER A 10 4.40 1.14 5.56
N GLY A 11 4.66 2.42 5.44
CA GLY A 11 4.87 3.01 4.14
C GLY A 11 5.86 4.15 4.17
N ALA A 12 6.33 4.49 2.97
CA ALA A 12 7.23 5.62 2.77
C ALA A 12 6.99 6.23 1.39
N MET A 13 7.31 7.50 1.28
CA MET A 13 7.28 8.22 0.02
C MET A 13 8.71 8.54 -0.37
N PHE A 14 9.06 8.23 -1.60
CA PHE A 14 10.40 8.50 -2.14
C PHE A 14 10.30 9.49 -3.28
N ASP A 15 11.13 10.53 -3.20
CA ASP A 15 11.29 11.49 -4.30
C ASP A 15 12.35 11.01 -5.26
N THR A 16 12.15 11.31 -6.54
CA THR A 16 13.16 11.10 -7.57
C THR A 16 13.52 12.43 -8.19
N ILE A 17 14.78 12.55 -8.59
CA ILE A 17 15.30 13.77 -9.19
C ILE A 17 15.21 13.72 -10.72
N GLU A 18 15.55 12.58 -11.30
CA GLU A 18 15.50 12.39 -12.74
C GLU A 18 14.91 11.03 -13.10
N PRO A 19 13.73 11.02 -13.70
CA PRO A 19 12.83 12.16 -13.88
C PRO A 19 12.21 12.60 -12.55
N GLU A 20 11.89 13.86 -12.43
CA GLU A 20 11.29 14.39 -11.22
C GLU A 20 9.92 13.75 -10.95
N GLY A 21 9.72 13.31 -9.73
CA GLY A 21 8.48 12.66 -9.32
C GLY A 21 8.61 12.02 -7.96
N TRP A 22 7.66 11.16 -7.64
CA TRP A 22 7.70 10.40 -6.37
C TRP A 22 6.96 9.07 -6.50
N THR A 23 7.24 8.19 -5.55
CA THR A 23 6.65 6.86 -5.47
C THR A 23 6.30 6.56 -4.01
N TYR A 24 5.14 5.94 -3.79
CA TYR A 24 4.79 5.40 -2.48
C TYR A 24 5.17 3.92 -2.42
N VAL A 25 5.79 3.51 -1.33
CA VAL A 25 6.20 2.12 -1.12
C VAL A 25 5.63 1.64 0.21
N PHE A 26 5.02 0.46 0.18
CA PHE A 26 4.42 -0.14 1.37
C PHE A 26 5.04 -1.50 1.64
N GLY A 27 5.36 -1.75 2.91
CA GLY A 27 5.69 -3.09 3.40
C GLY A 27 4.47 -3.63 4.14
N VAL A 28 4.00 -4.81 3.77
CA VAL A 28 2.77 -5.39 4.28
C VAL A 28 3.03 -6.78 4.85
N PHE A 29 2.60 -7.01 6.08
CA PHE A 29 2.67 -8.34 6.70
C PHE A 29 1.25 -8.84 6.91
N VAL A 30 0.95 -10.02 6.36
CA VAL A 30 -0.40 -10.58 6.39
C VAL A 30 -0.37 -11.93 7.09
N THR A 31 -1.21 -12.07 8.12
CA THR A 31 -1.42 -13.34 8.82
C THR A 31 -2.90 -13.68 8.85
N ASP A 32 -3.21 -14.93 9.13
CA ASP A 32 -4.58 -15.30 9.47
C ASP A 32 -4.85 -14.97 10.94
N GLN A 33 -6.04 -15.33 11.42
CA GLN A 33 -6.44 -15.03 12.80
C GLN A 33 -5.65 -15.81 13.85
N GLU A 34 -4.95 -16.85 13.44
CA GLU A 34 -4.13 -17.67 14.34
C GLU A 34 -2.66 -17.23 14.33
N GLY A 35 -2.35 -16.20 13.54
CA GLY A 35 -0.98 -15.70 13.43
C GLY A 35 -0.13 -16.40 12.39
N THR A 36 -0.72 -17.30 11.60
CA THR A 36 0.01 -17.98 10.53
C THR A 36 0.17 -17.05 9.33
N PRO A 37 1.41 -16.84 8.84
CA PRO A 37 1.63 -16.00 7.68
C PRO A 37 0.87 -16.49 6.46
N VAL A 38 0.30 -15.57 5.70
CA VAL A 38 -0.46 -15.89 4.48
C VAL A 38 0.48 -15.75 3.29
N GLU A 39 0.70 -16.87 2.59
CA GLU A 39 1.57 -16.92 1.43
C GLU A 39 0.76 -16.95 0.13
N GLY A 40 1.41 -16.65 -0.98
CA GLY A 40 0.81 -16.80 -2.30
C GLY A 40 -0.14 -15.70 -2.72
N LEU A 41 -0.16 -14.58 -2.03
CA LEU A 41 -0.95 -13.43 -2.46
C LEU A 41 -0.34 -12.85 -3.74
N LYS A 42 -1.21 -12.39 -4.63
CA LYS A 42 -0.82 -11.81 -5.91
C LYS A 42 -1.11 -10.31 -5.92
N LYS A 43 -0.61 -9.62 -6.92
CA LYS A 43 -0.87 -8.19 -7.09
C LYS A 43 -2.37 -7.89 -7.01
N ARG A 44 -3.20 -8.71 -7.64
CA ARG A 44 -4.65 -8.56 -7.65
C ARG A 44 -5.30 -8.74 -6.28
N SER A 45 -4.56 -9.32 -5.31
CA SER A 45 -5.07 -9.49 -3.95
C SER A 45 -5.03 -8.19 -3.16
N PHE A 46 -4.32 -7.19 -3.64
CA PHE A 46 -4.09 -5.93 -2.94
C PHE A 46 -4.86 -4.79 -3.60
N SER A 47 -5.50 -3.97 -2.78
CA SER A 47 -6.09 -2.70 -3.21
C SER A 47 -5.61 -1.61 -2.26
N VAL A 48 -5.19 -0.49 -2.81
CA VAL A 48 -4.68 0.64 -2.03
C VAL A 48 -5.50 1.87 -2.37
N TRP A 49 -6.06 2.50 -1.35
CA TRP A 49 -6.79 3.76 -1.49
C TRP A 49 -6.04 4.87 -0.82
N GLU A 50 -5.93 5.99 -1.50
CA GLU A 50 -5.45 7.23 -0.91
C GLU A 50 -6.64 7.92 -0.24
N LEU A 51 -6.60 7.99 1.10
CA LEU A 51 -7.71 8.53 1.90
C LEU A 51 -7.59 10.03 2.11
N THR A 52 -6.36 10.54 2.17
CA THR A 52 -6.10 11.98 2.24
C THR A 52 -5.48 12.41 0.94
N THR A 53 -6.04 13.44 0.34
CA THR A 53 -5.56 13.96 -0.93
C THR A 53 -5.15 15.42 -0.77
N ILE A 54 -4.34 15.90 -1.69
CA ILE A 54 -4.00 17.31 -1.78
C ILE A 54 -5.21 18.04 -2.35
N GLY A 55 -5.78 18.97 -1.58
CA GLY A 55 -6.97 19.70 -1.97
C GLY A 55 -8.24 18.91 -1.67
N GLU A 56 -9.33 19.30 -2.33
CA GLU A 56 -10.66 18.74 -2.07
C GLU A 56 -10.96 17.61 -3.05
N ARG A 57 -10.28 16.49 -2.89
CA ARG A 57 -10.51 15.33 -3.74
C ARG A 57 -11.15 14.20 -2.96
N ASP A 58 -11.91 13.40 -3.67
CA ASP A 58 -12.48 12.18 -3.12
C ASP A 58 -11.42 11.12 -2.88
N ILE A 59 -11.77 10.13 -2.10
CA ILE A 59 -10.95 8.94 -1.89
C ILE A 59 -10.62 8.32 -3.25
N ARG A 60 -9.36 8.04 -3.47
CA ARG A 60 -8.89 7.54 -4.76
C ARG A 60 -8.26 6.16 -4.62
N LEU A 61 -8.74 5.23 -5.44
CA LEU A 61 -8.13 3.91 -5.57
C LEU A 61 -6.87 4.03 -6.43
N LEU A 62 -5.75 3.54 -5.91
CA LEU A 62 -4.51 3.49 -6.66
C LEU A 62 -4.48 2.19 -7.46
N THR A 63 -4.64 2.30 -8.77
CA THR A 63 -4.80 1.12 -9.64
C THR A 63 -3.50 0.61 -10.23
N GLU A 64 -2.48 1.45 -10.30
CA GLU A 64 -1.21 1.07 -10.90
C GLU A 64 -0.19 0.75 -9.82
N LEU A 65 -0.21 -0.51 -9.41
CA LEU A 65 0.70 -1.02 -8.39
C LEU A 65 1.72 -1.94 -9.00
N ASN A 66 2.97 -1.74 -8.65
CA ASN A 66 4.02 -2.70 -8.91
C ASN A 66 4.24 -3.49 -7.62
N ALA A 67 4.30 -4.77 -7.74
CA ALA A 67 4.44 -5.64 -6.57
C ALA A 67 5.52 -6.68 -6.81
N ASP A 68 6.42 -6.80 -5.87
CA ASP A 68 7.43 -7.86 -5.86
C ASP A 68 6.96 -8.96 -4.93
N PHE A 69 6.61 -10.12 -5.48
CA PHE A 69 6.07 -11.24 -4.74
C PHE A 69 6.85 -12.52 -4.99
N PRO A 70 7.33 -13.16 -3.95
CA PRO A 70 7.58 -12.63 -2.61
C PRO A 70 8.81 -11.74 -2.61
N THR A 71 8.82 -10.70 -1.80
CA THR A 71 9.91 -9.74 -1.75
C THR A 71 11.05 -10.19 -0.84
N SER A 72 10.78 -11.18 -0.01
CA SER A 72 11.78 -11.73 0.88
C SER A 72 11.52 -13.21 1.07
N LYS A 73 12.47 -13.87 1.74
CA LYS A 73 12.29 -15.27 2.12
C LYS A 73 11.38 -15.43 3.34
N MET A 74 10.86 -14.33 3.87
CA MET A 74 9.96 -14.36 5.03
C MET A 74 8.52 -14.51 4.57
N PRO A 75 7.83 -15.56 5.01
CA PRO A 75 6.43 -15.77 4.62
C PRO A 75 5.54 -14.63 5.10
N GLY A 76 4.54 -14.29 4.30
CA GLY A 76 3.54 -13.29 4.66
C GLY A 76 3.98 -11.85 4.50
N ILE A 77 5.21 -11.59 4.10
CA ILE A 77 5.72 -10.24 3.90
C ILE A 77 5.72 -9.90 2.42
N TYR A 78 5.11 -8.77 2.09
CA TYR A 78 4.95 -8.29 0.71
C TYR A 78 5.40 -6.84 0.63
N ARG A 79 5.97 -6.51 -0.50
CA ARG A 79 6.33 -5.13 -0.81
C ARG A 79 5.51 -4.71 -2.02
N ILE A 80 4.78 -3.61 -1.89
CA ILE A 80 4.06 -3.02 -3.00
C ILE A 80 4.48 -1.58 -3.16
N GLN A 81 4.52 -1.12 -4.41
CA GLN A 81 4.79 0.28 -4.67
C GLN A 81 3.87 0.77 -5.79
N THR A 82 3.60 2.06 -5.78
CA THR A 82 2.84 2.69 -6.83
C THR A 82 3.75 2.97 -8.02
N THR A 83 3.15 3.15 -9.18
CA THR A 83 3.88 3.66 -10.34
C THR A 83 4.33 5.08 -10.02
N GLN A 84 5.53 5.42 -10.45
CA GLN A 84 6.08 6.76 -10.22
C GLN A 84 5.19 7.85 -10.82
N VAL A 85 4.93 8.88 -10.04
CA VAL A 85 4.21 10.07 -10.51
C VAL A 85 5.24 11.04 -11.05
N LEU A 86 5.13 11.36 -12.34
CA LEU A 86 6.12 12.18 -13.06
C LEU A 86 5.57 13.54 -13.44
N GLY A 87 6.49 14.49 -13.61
CA GLY A 87 6.19 15.78 -14.23
C GLY A 87 5.35 16.73 -13.38
N ILE A 88 5.19 16.43 -12.11
CA ILE A 88 4.42 17.24 -11.18
C ILE A 88 5.30 17.56 -9.99
N GLN A 89 5.21 18.77 -9.51
CA GLN A 89 5.96 19.19 -8.33
C GLN A 89 5.52 18.36 -7.13
N ALA A 90 6.48 17.89 -6.33
CA ALA A 90 6.19 17.13 -5.13
C ALA A 90 5.36 18.00 -4.16
N PRO A 91 4.45 17.38 -3.39
CA PRO A 91 3.61 18.12 -2.47
C PRO A 91 4.42 18.78 -1.35
N ALA A 92 3.81 19.75 -0.70
CA ALA A 92 4.36 20.35 0.51
C ALA A 92 4.43 19.29 1.63
N PRO A 93 5.28 19.50 2.64
CA PRO A 93 5.33 18.56 3.77
C PRO A 93 3.95 18.38 4.39
N GLN A 94 3.55 17.13 4.54
CA GLN A 94 2.24 16.79 5.09
C GLN A 94 2.17 15.28 5.40
N GLU A 95 1.07 14.89 6.02
CA GLU A 95 0.80 13.48 6.28
C GLU A 95 -0.23 12.96 5.29
N PHE A 96 0.05 11.81 4.73
CA PHE A 96 -0.88 11.07 3.86
C PHE A 96 -1.38 9.86 4.60
N VAL A 97 -2.63 9.47 4.36
CA VAL A 97 -3.19 8.25 4.93
C VAL A 97 -3.72 7.38 3.80
N PHE A 98 -3.35 6.12 3.86
CA PHE A 98 -3.77 5.12 2.87
C PHE A 98 -4.50 3.99 3.56
N ALA A 99 -5.42 3.34 2.84
CA ALA A 99 -6.02 2.09 3.27
C ALA A 99 -5.53 1.00 2.33
N ILE A 100 -5.11 -0.13 2.90
CA ILE A 100 -4.68 -1.30 2.14
C ILE A 100 -5.64 -2.43 2.47
N ARG A 101 -6.28 -2.97 1.44
CA ARG A 101 -7.19 -4.11 1.56
C ARG A 101 -6.56 -5.33 0.91
N ILE A 102 -6.66 -6.45 1.61
CA ILE A 102 -6.25 -7.76 1.09
C ILE A 102 -7.52 -8.56 0.84
N GLY A 103 -7.63 -9.13 -0.36
CA GLY A 103 -8.74 -10.00 -0.70
C GLY A 103 -8.27 -11.26 -1.40
N LEU A 104 -8.81 -12.41 -1.01
CA LEU A 104 -8.48 -13.70 -1.61
C LEU A 104 -9.73 -14.55 -1.70
N GLY A 105 -10.01 -15.10 -2.89
CA GLY A 105 -11.21 -15.89 -3.12
C GLY A 105 -12.36 -15.05 -3.67
N ARG A 106 -13.52 -15.69 -3.80
CA ARG A 106 -14.72 -15.05 -4.35
C ARG A 106 -15.96 -15.49 -3.61
N GLY A 107 -16.96 -14.62 -3.58
CA GLY A 107 -18.27 -14.96 -3.02
C GLY A 107 -18.17 -15.45 -1.59
N LYS A 108 -18.72 -16.64 -1.33
CA LYS A 108 -18.71 -17.21 0.01
C LYS A 108 -17.32 -17.64 0.49
N THR A 109 -16.38 -17.80 -0.43
CA THR A 109 -15.02 -18.18 -0.08
C THR A 109 -14.10 -16.98 0.05
N LEU A 110 -14.62 -15.76 -0.13
CA LEU A 110 -13.82 -14.55 -0.01
C LEU A 110 -13.34 -14.38 1.43
N ARG A 111 -12.03 -14.25 1.57
CA ARG A 111 -11.38 -13.87 2.82
C ARG A 111 -10.74 -12.52 2.61
N GLN A 112 -10.80 -11.66 3.61
CA GLN A 112 -10.32 -10.30 3.47
C GLN A 112 -9.83 -9.72 4.79
N GLY A 113 -9.03 -8.68 4.67
CA GLY A 113 -8.55 -7.88 5.78
C GLY A 113 -8.14 -6.50 5.27
N MET A 114 -8.01 -5.55 6.17
CA MET A 114 -7.67 -4.19 5.80
C MET A 114 -6.91 -3.51 6.93
N THR A 115 -6.06 -2.56 6.57
CA THR A 115 -5.38 -1.70 7.54
C THR A 115 -5.23 -0.30 6.95
N THR A 116 -4.93 0.67 7.79
CA THR A 116 -4.59 2.01 7.35
C THR A 116 -3.11 2.26 7.60
N VAL A 117 -2.50 3.05 6.73
CA VAL A 117 -1.06 3.36 6.80
C VAL A 117 -0.88 4.86 6.69
N PRO A 118 -0.34 5.52 7.72
CA PRO A 118 0.08 6.91 7.59
C PRO A 118 1.48 6.97 6.99
N ILE A 119 1.69 7.96 6.12
CA ILE A 119 3.02 8.28 5.60
C ILE A 119 3.26 9.76 5.85
N SER A 120 4.30 10.06 6.61
CA SER A 120 4.70 11.44 6.85
C SER A 120 5.73 11.86 5.81
N TYR A 121 5.41 12.90 5.06
CA TYR A 121 6.30 13.46 4.05
C TYR A 121 6.84 14.80 4.54
N PHE A 122 8.15 14.90 4.68
CA PHE A 122 8.81 16.07 5.24
C PHE A 122 9.32 17.05 4.20
N GLY A 123 9.09 16.77 2.94
CA GLY A 123 9.58 17.59 1.86
C GLY A 123 10.73 16.92 1.12
N LYS A 124 11.06 17.49 -0.03
CA LYS A 124 12.11 16.97 -0.89
C LYS A 124 13.47 17.15 -0.22
N ALA A 125 14.29 16.12 -0.23
CA ALA A 125 15.66 16.22 0.25
C ALA A 125 16.47 17.17 -0.64
N GLN A 126 17.28 18.01 0.01
CA GLN A 126 18.13 18.96 -0.70
C GLN A 126 19.58 18.47 -0.72
#